data_82babba0122df50477d92e808776dd94
#
_entry.id   82babba0122df50477d92e808776dd94
#
_cell.length_a   1.000
_cell.length_b   1.000
_cell.length_c   1.000
_cell.angle_alpha   90.00
_cell.angle_beta   90.00
_cell.angle_gamma   90.00
#
_symmetry.space_group_name_H-M   'P 1'
#
loop_
_entity.id
_entity.type
_entity.pdbx_description
1 polymer ?
#
loop_
_entity_poly.entity_id
_entity_poly.type
_entity_poly.pdbx_seq_one_letter_code
_entity_poly.pdbx_strand_id
1 'polypeptide(L)'
;IKRGYVEDDLLGGYDPYSASKGAAEFAIRSYVKSYFNEKNKIRIGVARAGNVIGGGDWSEDRLLPDCVKSWSINHQVKVRNPKSTRPWQHVLEALSGYILLAVRLQIDSKLHGEAFNFGPNNRHNYSVKSLLNEIKLIWPTIAWSIREDKKKFQESNLLKLNCKKAKKKISWHSVLTFKENIRMTIEWYRAYYDVNKKVNMKRFSENQIKEFTKLILKRSKK
;
A
#
# COMPACT_ATOMS: atom_id res chain seq x y z
N ILE A 1 10.14 9.44 11.85
CA ILE A 1 9.88 10.89 11.68
C ILE A 1 8.40 11.16 11.92
N LYS A 2 8.05 11.98 12.95
CA LYS A 2 6.64 12.25 13.35
C LYS A 2 5.78 12.83 12.21
N ARG A 3 6.35 13.68 11.36
CA ARG A 3 5.64 14.32 10.21
C ARG A 3 5.33 13.37 9.04
N GLY A 4 5.89 12.18 9.06
CA GLY A 4 5.94 11.28 7.91
C GLY A 4 7.00 11.69 6.88
N TYR A 5 7.44 10.72 6.08
CA TYR A 5 8.40 10.96 5.00
C TYR A 5 7.75 11.74 3.87
N VAL A 6 8.41 12.81 3.44
CA VAL A 6 8.06 13.59 2.25
C VAL A 6 8.94 13.16 1.06
N GLU A 7 8.58 13.61 -0.12
CA GLU A 7 9.22 13.21 -1.36
C GLU A 7 10.68 13.66 -1.47
N ASP A 8 11.05 14.74 -0.77
CA ASP A 8 12.38 15.34 -0.77
C ASP A 8 13.29 14.80 0.34
N ASP A 9 12.81 13.88 1.17
CA ASP A 9 13.65 13.21 2.17
C ASP A 9 14.67 12.29 1.49
N LEU A 10 15.80 12.05 2.16
CA LEU A 10 16.87 11.19 1.67
C LEU A 10 16.33 9.80 1.28
N LEU A 11 16.75 9.35 0.11
CA LEU A 11 16.40 8.04 -0.43
C LEU A 11 17.41 6.98 -0.01
N GLY A 12 16.95 5.73 -0.01
CA GLY A 12 17.76 4.58 0.37
C GLY A 12 17.63 4.22 1.84
N GLY A 13 18.49 3.34 2.31
CA GLY A 13 18.54 2.81 3.67
C GLY A 13 19.76 1.92 3.83
N TYR A 14 19.90 1.31 5.01
CA TYR A 14 21.05 0.45 5.34
C TYR A 14 20.90 -1.01 4.83
N ASP A 15 19.80 -1.32 4.16
CA ASP A 15 19.54 -2.65 3.63
C ASP A 15 19.53 -2.63 2.07
N PRO A 16 19.83 -3.78 1.41
CA PRO A 16 19.92 -3.85 -0.06
C PRO A 16 18.61 -3.50 -0.76
N TYR A 17 17.46 -3.80 -0.18
CA TYR A 17 16.16 -3.48 -0.76
C TYR A 17 15.94 -1.97 -0.82
N SER A 18 16.11 -1.27 0.31
CA SER A 18 15.99 0.18 0.39
C SER A 18 17.00 0.89 -0.52
N ALA A 19 18.25 0.38 -0.56
CA ALA A 19 19.29 0.89 -1.44
C ALA A 19 18.90 0.75 -2.91
N SER A 20 18.39 -0.43 -3.33
CA SER A 20 17.97 -0.68 -4.73
C SER A 20 16.82 0.24 -5.16
N LYS A 21 15.85 0.51 -4.28
CA LYS A 21 14.76 1.45 -4.58
C LYS A 21 15.25 2.89 -4.71
N GLY A 22 16.19 3.31 -3.85
CA GLY A 22 16.84 4.62 -3.97
C GLY A 22 17.62 4.74 -5.27
N ALA A 23 18.43 3.74 -5.63
CA ALA A 23 19.21 3.71 -6.86
C ALA A 23 18.32 3.81 -8.12
N ALA A 24 17.17 3.10 -8.13
CA ALA A 24 16.20 3.18 -9.22
C ALA A 24 15.68 4.63 -9.42
N GLU A 25 15.42 5.36 -8.34
CA GLU A 25 14.97 6.76 -8.45
C GLU A 25 16.08 7.70 -8.94
N PHE A 26 17.33 7.47 -8.56
CA PHE A 26 18.47 8.22 -9.12
C PHE A 26 18.61 7.98 -10.63
N ALA A 27 18.47 6.73 -11.09
CA ALA A 27 18.46 6.40 -12.51
C ALA A 27 17.31 7.14 -13.22
N ILE A 28 16.08 7.07 -12.71
CA ILE A 28 14.92 7.75 -13.29
C ILE A 28 15.18 9.27 -13.41
N ARG A 29 15.68 9.92 -12.36
CA ARG A 29 16.01 11.35 -12.38
C ARG A 29 17.05 11.69 -13.43
N SER A 30 18.08 10.86 -13.58
CA SER A 30 19.12 11.04 -14.61
C SER A 30 18.51 10.97 -16.00
N TYR A 31 17.72 9.92 -16.29
CA TYR A 31 17.04 9.77 -17.58
C TYR A 31 16.07 10.92 -17.88
N VAL A 32 15.28 11.35 -16.90
CA VAL A 32 14.36 12.51 -17.04
C VAL A 32 15.12 13.75 -17.47
N LYS A 33 16.24 14.06 -16.79
CA LYS A 33 17.03 15.25 -17.09
C LYS A 33 17.78 15.18 -18.42
N SER A 34 18.29 13.99 -18.78
CA SER A 34 19.16 13.84 -19.95
C SER A 34 18.38 13.61 -21.24
N TYR A 35 17.29 12.83 -21.18
CA TYR A 35 16.63 12.32 -22.38
C TYR A 35 15.16 12.73 -22.52
N PHE A 36 14.45 12.97 -21.42
CA PHE A 36 13.03 13.29 -21.42
C PHE A 36 12.79 14.76 -21.06
N ASN A 37 13.38 15.67 -21.84
CA ASN A 37 13.23 17.12 -21.65
C ASN A 37 11.93 17.65 -22.29
N GLU A 38 11.76 18.97 -22.28
CA GLU A 38 10.55 19.63 -22.78
C GLU A 38 10.25 19.38 -24.27
N LYS A 39 11.28 19.08 -25.08
CA LYS A 39 11.12 18.75 -26.51
C LYS A 39 10.44 17.41 -26.72
N ASN A 40 10.44 16.52 -25.72
CA ASN A 40 9.77 15.23 -25.76
C ASN A 40 8.32 15.34 -25.34
N LYS A 41 7.43 14.59 -25.98
CA LYS A 41 6.03 14.43 -25.55
C LYS A 41 5.89 13.46 -24.36
N ILE A 42 6.95 12.76 -23.96
CA ILE A 42 6.94 11.80 -22.86
C ILE A 42 6.96 12.57 -21.53
N ARG A 43 6.05 12.22 -20.64
CA ARG A 43 5.99 12.74 -19.27
C ARG A 43 6.17 11.60 -18.29
N ILE A 44 7.02 11.78 -17.31
CA ILE A 44 7.40 10.78 -16.31
C ILE A 44 7.08 11.34 -14.93
N GLY A 45 6.42 10.55 -14.10
CA GLY A 45 6.22 10.81 -12.67
C GLY A 45 6.59 9.58 -11.87
N VAL A 46 7.09 9.76 -10.66
CA VAL A 46 7.45 8.67 -9.76
C VAL A 46 6.36 8.52 -8.70
N ALA A 47 5.76 7.33 -8.63
CA ALA A 47 4.75 7.01 -7.62
C ALA A 47 5.34 6.11 -6.53
N ARG A 48 5.31 6.56 -5.28
CA ARG A 48 5.76 5.81 -4.11
C ARG A 48 4.57 5.40 -3.26
N ALA A 49 4.37 4.11 -3.04
CA ALA A 49 3.36 3.59 -2.13
C ALA A 49 4.01 2.94 -0.91
N GLY A 50 3.28 2.92 0.20
CA GLY A 50 3.69 2.21 1.42
C GLY A 50 3.35 0.71 1.36
N ASN A 51 2.99 0.14 2.52
CA ASN A 51 2.58 -1.26 2.60
C ASN A 51 1.20 -1.46 1.96
N VAL A 52 1.21 -1.86 0.71
CA VAL A 52 0.00 -2.15 -0.07
C VAL A 52 -0.48 -3.56 0.25
N ILE A 53 -1.78 -3.71 0.54
CA ILE A 53 -2.46 -4.99 0.75
C ILE A 53 -3.64 -5.11 -0.20
N GLY A 54 -4.01 -6.33 -0.56
CA GLY A 54 -5.12 -6.60 -1.46
C GLY A 54 -5.25 -8.08 -1.72
N GLY A 55 -6.35 -8.50 -2.30
CA GLY A 55 -6.54 -9.89 -2.71
C GLY A 55 -5.62 -10.27 -3.87
N GLY A 56 -5.21 -11.53 -3.94
CA GLY A 56 -4.38 -12.07 -5.03
C GLY A 56 -2.88 -11.79 -4.92
N ASP A 57 -2.39 -11.28 -3.80
CA ASP A 57 -0.95 -11.22 -3.51
C ASP A 57 -0.51 -12.55 -2.89
N TRP A 58 0.39 -13.24 -3.56
CA TRP A 58 0.96 -14.52 -3.15
C TRP A 58 2.47 -14.44 -2.91
N SER A 59 3.02 -13.23 -2.85
CA SER A 59 4.45 -13.00 -2.64
C SER A 59 4.91 -13.59 -1.31
N GLU A 60 6.06 -14.23 -1.33
CA GLU A 60 6.71 -14.78 -0.14
C GLU A 60 7.30 -13.65 0.72
N ASP A 61 7.53 -13.96 2.00
CA ASP A 61 8.10 -13.03 2.99
C ASP A 61 7.27 -11.76 3.21
N ARG A 62 5.98 -11.81 2.89
CA ARG A 62 5.03 -10.74 3.19
C ARG A 62 4.03 -11.17 4.24
N LEU A 63 3.89 -10.35 5.28
CA LEU A 63 3.09 -10.66 6.46
C LEU A 63 1.68 -11.17 6.09
N LEU A 64 0.92 -10.43 5.29
CA LEU A 64 -0.48 -10.78 5.04
C LEU A 64 -0.64 -11.99 4.12
N PRO A 65 0.05 -12.10 2.98
CA PRO A 65 0.04 -13.33 2.17
C PRO A 65 0.43 -14.58 2.96
N ASP A 66 1.50 -14.53 3.75
CA ASP A 66 1.95 -15.67 4.56
C ASP A 66 0.93 -16.04 5.65
N CYS A 67 0.33 -15.05 6.30
CA CYS A 67 -0.74 -15.26 7.26
C CYS A 67 -1.94 -15.97 6.60
N VAL A 68 -2.41 -15.44 5.48
CA VAL A 68 -3.60 -15.99 4.79
C VAL A 68 -3.36 -17.39 4.28
N LYS A 69 -2.19 -17.70 3.70
CA LYS A 69 -1.80 -19.07 3.30
C LYS A 69 -1.88 -20.03 4.49
N SER A 70 -1.34 -19.63 5.64
CA SER A 70 -1.35 -20.46 6.86
C SER A 70 -2.77 -20.66 7.39
N TRP A 71 -3.58 -19.61 7.45
CA TRP A 71 -4.94 -19.68 7.96
C TRP A 71 -5.88 -20.49 7.05
N SER A 72 -5.65 -20.48 5.73
CA SER A 72 -6.46 -21.27 4.79
C SER A 72 -6.38 -22.78 5.03
N ILE A 73 -5.31 -23.23 5.67
CA ILE A 73 -5.11 -24.62 6.10
C ILE A 73 -5.19 -24.78 7.64
N ASN A 74 -5.87 -23.83 8.30
CA ASN A 74 -6.09 -23.82 9.76
C ASN A 74 -4.80 -23.85 10.61
N HIS A 75 -3.68 -23.37 10.06
CA HIS A 75 -2.43 -23.25 10.81
C HIS A 75 -2.32 -21.92 11.56
N GLN A 76 -1.79 -21.99 12.79
CA GLN A 76 -1.49 -20.81 13.59
C GLN A 76 -0.26 -20.08 13.04
N VAL A 77 -0.34 -18.75 12.95
CA VAL A 77 0.78 -17.91 12.53
C VAL A 77 1.58 -17.38 13.74
N LYS A 78 2.92 -17.42 13.64
CA LYS A 78 3.83 -16.85 14.62
C LYS A 78 4.33 -15.48 14.15
N VAL A 79 4.01 -14.43 14.89
CA VAL A 79 4.34 -13.03 14.55
C VAL A 79 5.51 -12.53 15.39
N ARG A 80 6.56 -12.03 14.74
CA ARG A 80 7.79 -11.56 15.41
C ARG A 80 7.62 -10.20 16.08
N ASN A 81 7.09 -9.20 15.33
CA ASN A 81 7.04 -7.80 15.75
C ASN A 81 5.60 -7.24 15.76
N PRO A 82 4.74 -7.65 16.72
CA PRO A 82 3.32 -7.23 16.72
C PRO A 82 3.13 -5.73 16.99
N LYS A 83 4.12 -5.05 17.56
CA LYS A 83 4.10 -3.61 17.84
C LYS A 83 4.56 -2.75 16.67
N SER A 84 5.22 -3.31 15.66
CA SER A 84 5.65 -2.57 14.47
C SER A 84 4.45 -1.97 13.76
N THR A 85 4.57 -0.72 13.33
CA THR A 85 3.51 0.00 12.64
C THR A 85 3.83 0.13 11.16
N ARG A 86 2.80 0.05 10.32
CA ARG A 86 2.93 0.18 8.87
C ARG A 86 1.79 1.02 8.31
N PRO A 87 2.02 1.76 7.23
CA PRO A 87 0.99 2.54 6.54
C PRO A 87 0.16 1.62 5.63
N TRP A 88 -0.64 0.73 6.26
CA TRP A 88 -1.49 -0.20 5.53
C TRP A 88 -2.48 0.52 4.62
N GLN A 89 -2.45 0.19 3.32
CA GLN A 89 -3.42 0.70 2.36
C GLN A 89 -3.85 -0.39 1.37
N HIS A 90 -5.09 -0.31 0.90
CA HIS A 90 -5.58 -1.22 -0.11
C HIS A 90 -4.95 -0.91 -1.48
N VAL A 91 -4.75 -1.94 -2.30
CA VAL A 91 -4.15 -1.80 -3.64
C VAL A 91 -4.90 -0.79 -4.51
N LEU A 92 -6.22 -0.74 -4.42
CA LEU A 92 -7.04 0.22 -5.17
C LEU A 92 -6.76 1.68 -4.82
N GLU A 93 -6.36 1.96 -3.56
CA GLU A 93 -5.91 3.30 -3.15
C GLU A 93 -4.65 3.72 -3.92
N ALA A 94 -3.63 2.88 -3.92
CA ALA A 94 -2.38 3.15 -4.63
C ALA A 94 -2.62 3.29 -6.13
N LEU A 95 -3.37 2.36 -6.74
CA LEU A 95 -3.69 2.38 -8.16
C LEU A 95 -4.49 3.62 -8.57
N SER A 96 -5.44 4.06 -7.75
CA SER A 96 -6.17 5.31 -8.00
C SER A 96 -5.25 6.52 -8.09
N GLY A 97 -4.24 6.56 -7.22
CA GLY A 97 -3.20 7.59 -7.24
C GLY A 97 -2.33 7.53 -8.50
N TYR A 98 -1.93 6.33 -8.90
CA TYR A 98 -1.10 6.14 -10.10
C TYR A 98 -1.83 6.55 -11.37
N ILE A 99 -3.10 6.14 -11.52
CA ILE A 99 -3.93 6.52 -12.65
C ILE A 99 -4.14 8.04 -12.69
N LEU A 100 -4.47 8.62 -11.53
CA LEU A 100 -4.67 10.08 -11.45
C LEU A 100 -3.38 10.85 -11.77
N LEU A 101 -2.21 10.38 -11.30
CA LEU A 101 -0.92 10.98 -11.63
C LEU A 101 -0.68 10.91 -13.14
N ALA A 102 -0.93 9.77 -13.78
CA ALA A 102 -0.77 9.60 -15.22
C ALA A 102 -1.65 10.59 -16.01
N VAL A 103 -2.92 10.74 -15.63
CA VAL A 103 -3.84 11.71 -16.24
C VAL A 103 -3.36 13.15 -16.03
N ARG A 104 -2.91 13.49 -14.82
CA ARG A 104 -2.43 14.84 -14.52
C ARG A 104 -1.13 15.22 -15.25
N LEU A 105 -0.24 14.25 -15.44
CA LEU A 105 0.99 14.44 -16.23
C LEU A 105 0.74 14.82 -17.69
N GLN A 106 -0.40 14.42 -18.27
CA GLN A 106 -0.79 14.80 -19.64
C GLN A 106 -1.18 16.27 -19.75
N ILE A 107 -1.74 16.84 -18.68
CA ILE A 107 -2.30 18.20 -18.67
C ILE A 107 -1.37 19.22 -18.01
N ASP A 108 -0.51 18.81 -17.09
CA ASP A 108 0.40 19.72 -16.35
C ASP A 108 1.85 19.25 -16.49
N SER A 109 2.59 19.92 -17.37
CA SER A 109 4.00 19.64 -17.61
C SER A 109 4.89 19.87 -16.37
N LYS A 110 4.46 20.69 -15.41
CA LYS A 110 5.20 20.96 -14.16
C LYS A 110 5.30 19.74 -13.25
N LEU A 111 4.51 18.69 -13.50
CA LEU A 111 4.58 17.43 -12.76
C LEU A 111 5.64 16.48 -13.31
N HIS A 112 6.22 16.81 -14.48
CA HIS A 112 7.25 15.97 -15.12
C HIS A 112 8.50 15.87 -14.25
N GLY A 113 8.97 14.64 -14.02
CA GLY A 113 10.12 14.35 -13.16
C GLY A 113 9.83 14.35 -11.66
N GLU A 114 8.60 14.69 -11.26
CA GLU A 114 8.22 14.78 -9.86
C GLU A 114 7.87 13.42 -9.23
N ALA A 115 8.22 13.26 -7.96
CA ALA A 115 7.81 12.11 -7.16
C ALA A 115 6.59 12.44 -6.29
N PHE A 116 5.74 11.44 -6.07
CA PHE A 116 4.53 11.55 -5.26
C PHE A 116 4.36 10.36 -4.32
N ASN A 117 4.09 10.64 -3.04
CA ASN A 117 3.77 9.64 -2.04
C ASN A 117 2.26 9.35 -2.03
N PHE A 118 1.92 8.06 -2.07
CA PHE A 118 0.56 7.54 -1.95
C PHE A 118 0.46 6.64 -0.73
N GLY A 119 -0.33 7.01 0.24
CA GLY A 119 -0.48 6.28 1.50
C GLY A 119 -1.76 6.65 2.25
N PRO A 120 -2.08 5.93 3.32
CA PRO A 120 -3.27 6.18 4.11
C PRO A 120 -3.21 7.54 4.81
N ASN A 121 -4.35 8.01 5.28
CA ASN A 121 -4.41 9.25 6.04
C ASN A 121 -3.47 9.19 7.26
N ASN A 122 -2.62 10.19 7.39
CA ASN A 122 -1.55 10.29 8.38
C ASN A 122 -1.99 10.33 9.85
N ARG A 123 -3.29 10.44 10.14
CA ARG A 123 -3.80 10.50 11.51
C ARG A 123 -3.71 9.16 12.25
N HIS A 124 -3.62 8.05 11.53
CA HIS A 124 -3.69 6.71 12.09
C HIS A 124 -2.50 5.86 11.62
N ASN A 125 -1.75 5.38 12.59
CA ASN A 125 -0.65 4.44 12.38
C ASN A 125 -0.99 3.16 13.15
N TYR A 126 -1.26 2.09 12.40
CA TYR A 126 -1.76 0.84 12.99
C TYR A 126 -0.64 -0.19 13.07
N SER A 127 -0.56 -0.84 14.24
CA SER A 127 0.38 -1.92 14.48
C SER A 127 -0.04 -3.21 13.75
N VAL A 128 0.91 -4.13 13.60
CA VAL A 128 0.62 -5.50 13.14
C VAL A 128 -0.43 -6.16 14.04
N LYS A 129 -0.35 -5.96 15.38
CA LYS A 129 -1.37 -6.46 16.31
C LYS A 129 -2.76 -5.89 16.01
N SER A 130 -2.86 -4.59 15.70
CA SER A 130 -4.14 -3.97 15.33
C SER A 130 -4.69 -4.55 14.04
N LEU A 131 -3.82 -4.80 13.04
CA LEU A 131 -4.18 -5.46 11.79
C LEU A 131 -4.77 -6.85 12.06
N LEU A 132 -4.06 -7.69 12.82
CA LEU A 132 -4.48 -9.06 13.11
C LEU A 132 -5.79 -9.11 13.92
N ASN A 133 -5.99 -8.21 14.86
CA ASN A 133 -7.22 -8.11 15.62
C ASN A 133 -8.41 -7.74 14.72
N GLU A 134 -8.22 -6.81 13.79
CA GLU A 134 -9.29 -6.44 12.85
C GLU A 134 -9.60 -7.59 11.88
N ILE A 135 -8.57 -8.32 11.41
CA ILE A 135 -8.75 -9.51 10.58
C ILE A 135 -9.57 -10.57 11.32
N LYS A 136 -9.32 -10.78 12.62
CA LYS A 136 -10.04 -11.76 13.44
C LYS A 136 -11.54 -11.48 13.55
N LEU A 137 -11.95 -10.22 13.47
CA LEU A 137 -13.37 -9.86 13.42
C LEU A 137 -14.06 -10.33 12.12
N ILE A 138 -13.31 -10.40 11.02
CA ILE A 138 -13.82 -10.79 9.70
C ILE A 138 -13.64 -12.29 9.46
N TRP A 139 -12.57 -12.87 10.00
CA TRP A 139 -12.22 -14.30 9.91
C TRP A 139 -11.98 -14.89 11.31
N PRO A 140 -13.05 -15.26 12.05
CA PRO A 140 -12.95 -15.62 13.48
C PRO A 140 -12.09 -16.85 13.79
N THR A 141 -11.94 -17.76 12.82
CA THR A 141 -11.18 -19.02 13.00
C THR A 141 -9.66 -18.84 12.96
N ILE A 142 -9.15 -17.67 12.57
CA ILE A 142 -7.71 -17.44 12.53
C ILE A 142 -7.08 -17.51 13.91
N ALA A 143 -5.89 -18.06 13.97
CA ALA A 143 -5.06 -18.07 15.16
C ALA A 143 -3.67 -17.47 14.89
N TRP A 144 -3.16 -16.71 15.86
CA TRP A 144 -1.80 -16.21 15.84
C TRP A 144 -1.24 -16.12 17.24
N SER A 145 0.10 -16.20 17.35
CA SER A 145 0.85 -16.05 18.58
C SER A 145 2.07 -15.18 18.36
N ILE A 146 2.65 -14.69 19.44
CA ILE A 146 3.89 -13.91 19.38
C ILE A 146 5.06 -14.91 19.39
N ARG A 147 5.98 -14.74 18.42
CA ARG A 147 7.26 -15.45 18.45
C ARG A 147 8.22 -14.68 19.33
N GLU A 148 8.74 -15.33 20.37
CA GLU A 148 9.83 -14.79 21.17
C GLU A 148 11.15 -15.01 20.42
N ASP A 149 11.60 -14.00 19.70
CA ASP A 149 12.93 -14.03 19.09
C ASP A 149 13.95 -13.35 20.00
N LYS A 150 14.99 -14.08 20.36
CA LYS A 150 16.14 -13.56 21.13
C LYS A 150 16.96 -12.52 20.35
N LYS A 151 16.89 -12.51 19.00
CA LYS A 151 17.58 -11.53 18.15
C LYS A 151 16.60 -10.44 17.70
N LYS A 152 16.80 -9.22 18.17
CA LYS A 152 16.09 -8.03 17.65
C LYS A 152 16.67 -7.69 16.28
N PHE A 153 15.97 -8.05 15.21
CA PHE A 153 16.24 -7.46 13.90
C PHE A 153 15.84 -5.98 13.94
N GLN A 154 16.70 -5.11 13.41
CA GLN A 154 16.40 -3.69 13.24
C GLN A 154 15.34 -3.51 12.12
N GLU A 155 14.08 -3.68 12.47
CA GLU A 155 13.00 -3.22 11.61
C GLU A 155 12.66 -1.76 11.93
N SER A 156 12.38 -0.98 10.90
CA SER A 156 11.85 0.38 11.09
C SER A 156 10.56 0.33 11.91
N ASN A 157 10.60 0.85 13.13
CA ASN A 157 9.47 0.84 14.06
C ASN A 157 8.32 1.74 13.59
N LEU A 158 8.63 2.77 12.81
CA LEU A 158 7.66 3.77 12.33
C LEU A 158 7.92 4.08 10.86
N LEU A 159 7.10 3.54 9.98
CA LEU A 159 7.03 3.94 8.59
C LEU A 159 5.73 4.72 8.36
N LYS A 160 5.83 5.99 7.98
CA LYS A 160 4.70 6.89 7.73
C LYS A 160 5.00 7.75 6.52
N LEU A 161 4.08 7.78 5.56
CA LEU A 161 4.19 8.64 4.38
C LEU A 161 3.41 9.95 4.57
N ASN A 162 3.96 11.04 4.07
CA ASN A 162 3.26 12.30 3.99
C ASN A 162 2.77 12.52 2.55
N CYS A 163 1.48 12.51 2.36
CA CYS A 163 0.84 12.62 1.04
C CYS A 163 0.30 14.02 0.74
N LYS A 164 0.78 15.06 1.45
CA LYS A 164 0.31 16.44 1.26
C LYS A 164 0.57 16.94 -0.16
N LYS A 165 1.69 16.54 -0.79
CA LYS A 165 2.04 16.90 -2.17
C LYS A 165 1.03 16.33 -3.15
N ALA A 166 0.69 15.05 -3.05
CA ALA A 166 -0.33 14.41 -3.88
C ALA A 166 -1.70 15.12 -3.72
N LYS A 167 -2.11 15.43 -2.49
CA LYS A 167 -3.34 16.18 -2.24
C LYS A 167 -3.32 17.57 -2.89
N LYS A 168 -2.22 18.33 -2.72
CA LYS A 168 -2.12 19.73 -3.20
C LYS A 168 -1.99 19.82 -4.73
N LYS A 169 -1.15 18.95 -5.33
CA LYS A 169 -0.76 19.07 -6.75
C LYS A 169 -1.69 18.32 -7.69
N ILE A 170 -2.20 17.17 -7.27
CA ILE A 170 -3.04 16.33 -8.14
C ILE A 170 -4.42 16.01 -7.55
N SER A 171 -4.77 16.62 -6.39
CA SER A 171 -6.06 16.43 -5.70
C SER A 171 -6.32 14.99 -5.26
N TRP A 172 -5.28 14.18 -5.05
CA TRP A 172 -5.42 12.82 -4.56
C TRP A 172 -5.40 12.76 -3.03
N HIS A 173 -6.27 11.97 -2.47
CA HIS A 173 -6.26 11.58 -1.06
C HIS A 173 -6.83 10.18 -0.89
N SER A 174 -6.39 9.48 0.15
CA SER A 174 -6.93 8.17 0.48
C SER A 174 -8.37 8.28 0.96
N VAL A 175 -9.22 7.37 0.50
CA VAL A 175 -10.67 7.39 0.80
C VAL A 175 -11.08 6.28 1.75
N LEU A 176 -10.36 5.14 1.81
CA LEU A 176 -10.70 4.02 2.68
C LEU A 176 -10.23 4.26 4.11
N THR A 177 -11.06 3.87 5.05
CA THR A 177 -10.65 3.71 6.46
C THR A 177 -9.79 2.45 6.63
N PHE A 178 -9.08 2.36 7.75
CA PHE A 178 -8.30 1.16 8.09
C PHE A 178 -9.15 -0.12 8.06
N LYS A 179 -10.35 -0.07 8.63
CA LYS A 179 -11.28 -1.22 8.65
C LYS A 179 -11.74 -1.62 7.25
N GLU A 180 -12.03 -0.66 6.39
CA GLU A 180 -12.43 -0.91 5.00
C GLU A 180 -11.29 -1.52 4.19
N ASN A 181 -10.04 -1.05 4.37
CA ASN A 181 -8.85 -1.65 3.75
C ASN A 181 -8.73 -3.14 4.08
N ILE A 182 -8.88 -3.47 5.38
CA ILE A 182 -8.75 -4.86 5.83
C ILE A 182 -9.94 -5.68 5.38
N ARG A 183 -11.16 -5.15 5.50
CA ARG A 183 -12.38 -5.85 5.08
C ARG A 183 -12.28 -6.26 3.62
N MET A 184 -12.03 -5.33 2.72
CA MET A 184 -11.93 -5.63 1.28
C MET A 184 -10.86 -6.68 0.98
N THR A 185 -9.70 -6.58 1.63
CA THR A 185 -8.60 -7.54 1.44
C THR A 185 -8.98 -8.93 1.94
N ILE A 186 -9.51 -9.02 3.15
CA ILE A 186 -9.79 -10.33 3.80
C ILE A 186 -11.02 -11.01 3.20
N GLU A 187 -12.05 -10.26 2.83
CA GLU A 187 -13.21 -10.80 2.12
C GLU A 187 -12.81 -11.44 0.80
N TRP A 188 -11.84 -10.83 0.07
CA TRP A 188 -11.32 -11.41 -1.16
C TRP A 188 -10.65 -12.76 -0.93
N TYR A 189 -9.76 -12.86 0.05
CA TYR A 189 -9.07 -14.12 0.38
C TYR A 189 -10.04 -15.17 0.90
N ARG A 190 -11.00 -14.80 1.74
CA ARG A 190 -12.03 -15.73 2.20
C ARG A 190 -12.87 -16.28 1.06
N ALA A 191 -13.26 -15.43 0.11
CA ALA A 191 -13.98 -15.86 -1.08
C ALA A 191 -13.14 -16.80 -1.94
N TYR A 192 -11.83 -16.55 -2.06
CA TYR A 192 -10.91 -17.40 -2.82
C TYR A 192 -10.74 -18.80 -2.20
N TYR A 193 -10.62 -18.87 -0.87
CA TYR A 193 -10.44 -20.12 -0.14
C TYR A 193 -11.73 -20.82 0.26
N ASP A 194 -12.89 -20.27 -0.06
CA ASP A 194 -14.18 -20.91 0.23
C ASP A 194 -14.44 -22.07 -0.75
N VAL A 195 -14.04 -23.27 -0.33
CA VAL A 195 -14.19 -24.50 -1.13
C VAL A 195 -15.66 -24.88 -1.39
N ASN A 196 -16.58 -24.38 -0.55
CA ASN A 196 -18.01 -24.66 -0.65
C ASN A 196 -18.71 -23.77 -1.68
N LYS A 197 -18.09 -22.66 -2.07
CA LYS A 197 -18.63 -21.68 -3.01
C LYS A 197 -17.66 -21.49 -4.17
N LYS A 198 -18.04 -21.91 -5.37
CA LYS A 198 -17.30 -21.57 -6.61
C LYS A 198 -17.48 -20.08 -6.91
N VAL A 199 -16.70 -19.21 -6.25
CA VAL A 199 -16.77 -17.77 -6.45
C VAL A 199 -16.01 -17.40 -7.72
N ASN A 200 -16.65 -16.65 -8.61
CA ASN A 200 -15.95 -16.04 -9.74
C ASN A 200 -15.11 -14.87 -9.24
N MET A 201 -13.81 -15.08 -9.03
CA MET A 201 -12.90 -14.09 -8.45
C MET A 201 -12.70 -12.85 -9.33
N LYS A 202 -12.83 -12.98 -10.65
CA LYS A 202 -12.83 -11.80 -11.55
C LYS A 202 -14.02 -10.89 -11.23
N ARG A 203 -15.24 -11.45 -11.21
CA ARG A 203 -16.45 -10.71 -10.87
C ARG A 203 -16.42 -10.14 -9.45
N PHE A 204 -15.83 -10.88 -8.51
CA PHE A 204 -15.64 -10.41 -7.13
C PHE A 204 -14.75 -9.16 -7.11
N SER A 205 -13.60 -9.20 -7.79
CA SER A 205 -12.67 -8.06 -7.91
C SER A 205 -13.31 -6.86 -8.62
N GLU A 206 -14.05 -7.10 -9.70
CA GLU A 206 -14.80 -6.04 -10.39
C GLU A 206 -15.83 -5.35 -9.47
N ASN A 207 -16.49 -6.11 -8.60
CA ASN A 207 -17.43 -5.56 -7.62
C ASN A 207 -16.70 -4.72 -6.57
N GLN A 208 -15.53 -5.14 -6.10
CA GLN A 208 -14.70 -4.32 -5.20
C GLN A 208 -14.25 -3.01 -5.86
N ILE A 209 -13.87 -3.05 -7.14
CA ILE A 209 -13.53 -1.84 -7.90
C ILE A 209 -14.75 -0.89 -7.98
N LYS A 210 -15.94 -1.43 -8.28
CA LYS A 210 -17.18 -0.63 -8.31
C LYS A 210 -17.52 -0.02 -6.94
N GLU A 211 -17.37 -0.80 -5.86
CA GLU A 211 -17.55 -0.30 -4.49
C GLU A 211 -16.58 0.83 -4.18
N PHE A 212 -15.29 0.63 -4.45
CA PHE A 212 -14.25 1.63 -4.26
C PHE A 212 -14.53 2.92 -5.05
N THR A 213 -14.92 2.80 -6.32
CA THR A 213 -15.27 3.95 -7.17
C THR A 213 -16.43 4.75 -6.58
N LYS A 214 -17.47 4.07 -6.07
CA LYS A 214 -18.59 4.74 -5.38
C LYS A 214 -18.11 5.50 -4.13
N LEU A 215 -17.18 4.94 -3.38
CA LEU A 215 -16.59 5.60 -2.20
C LEU A 215 -15.78 6.83 -2.59
N ILE A 216 -14.99 6.78 -3.66
CA ILE A 216 -14.30 7.96 -4.20
C ILE A 216 -15.32 9.06 -4.50
N LEU A 217 -16.34 8.78 -5.31
CA LEU A 217 -17.35 9.78 -5.72
C LEU A 217 -18.10 10.39 -4.52
N LYS A 218 -18.39 9.57 -3.50
CA LYS A 218 -19.08 10.03 -2.29
C LYS A 218 -18.19 10.89 -1.38
N ARG A 219 -16.90 10.57 -1.27
CA ARG A 219 -15.97 11.20 -0.31
C ARG A 219 -15.16 12.34 -0.91
N SER A 220 -15.05 12.43 -2.24
CA SER A 220 -14.42 13.57 -2.92
C SER A 220 -15.27 14.84 -2.91
N LYS A 221 -16.57 14.74 -2.56
CA LYS A 221 -17.49 15.88 -2.44
C LYS A 221 -17.45 16.59 -1.07
N LYS A 222 -16.64 16.08 -0.14
CA LYS A 222 -16.39 16.67 1.19
C LYS A 222 -14.99 17.24 1.28
#